data_b2d0c63e0c0903a5088000dbbf1b80cf
#
_entry.id   b2d0c63e0c0903a5088000dbbf1b80cf
#
_cell.length_a   1.000
_cell.length_b   1.000
_cell.length_c   1.000
_cell.angle_alpha   90.00
_cell.angle_beta   90.00
_cell.angle_gamma   90.00
#
_symmetry.space_group_name_H-M   'P 1'
#
loop_
_entity.id
_entity.type
_entity.pdbx_description
1 polymer ?
#
loop_
_entity_poly.entity_id
_entity_poly.type
_entity_poly.pdbx_seq_one_letter_code
_entity_poly.pdbx_strand_id
1 'polypeptide(L)'
;MKIKEVVCALERFAPLPLQDGFDNAGLQIGLTEAEATGALLCLDVTEAVLDEAIALGYNLVISHHPLIFKGYKSITGRDYVEHCIMKAIKNDIVIYSAHTNLDNAPGGVNFKIAEKIGLSNVCLLYTSDA
;
A
#
# COMPACT_ATOMS: atom_id res chain seq x y z
N MET A 1 -0.69 -19.47 3.34
CA MET A 1 0.20 -18.44 2.76
C MET A 1 0.49 -17.37 3.80
N LYS A 2 1.74 -17.11 4.05
CA LYS A 2 2.13 -16.05 4.98
C LYS A 2 1.99 -14.68 4.33
N ILE A 3 1.73 -13.67 5.13
CA ILE A 3 1.60 -12.28 4.63
C ILE A 3 2.87 -11.85 3.88
N LYS A 4 4.06 -12.26 4.34
CA LYS A 4 5.31 -11.95 3.63
C LYS A 4 5.35 -12.49 2.19
N GLU A 5 4.68 -13.61 1.93
CA GLU A 5 4.62 -14.17 0.57
C GLU A 5 3.74 -13.31 -0.33
N VAL A 6 2.65 -12.74 0.23
CA VAL A 6 1.81 -11.78 -0.50
C VAL A 6 2.61 -10.51 -0.80
N VAL A 7 3.32 -9.98 0.20
CA VAL A 7 4.19 -8.80 0.02
C VAL A 7 5.25 -9.05 -1.04
N CYS A 8 5.92 -10.20 -1.00
CA CYS A 8 6.92 -10.56 -2.02
C CYS A 8 6.31 -10.62 -3.43
N ALA A 9 5.11 -11.16 -3.55
CA ALA A 9 4.42 -11.21 -4.85
C ALA A 9 4.10 -9.81 -5.38
N LEU A 10 3.63 -8.91 -4.51
CA LEU A 10 3.37 -7.51 -4.88
C LEU A 10 4.66 -6.80 -5.31
N GLU A 11 5.75 -7.02 -4.60
CA GLU A 11 7.04 -6.38 -4.89
C GLU A 11 7.76 -6.98 -6.10
N ARG A 12 7.45 -8.20 -6.50
CA ARG A 12 7.88 -8.73 -7.80
C ARG A 12 7.19 -8.03 -8.95
N PHE A 13 5.90 -7.73 -8.81
CA PHE A 13 5.14 -6.99 -9.82
C PHE A 13 5.51 -5.51 -9.84
N ALA A 14 5.60 -4.89 -8.68
CA ALA A 14 5.89 -3.47 -8.51
C ALA A 14 7.04 -3.27 -7.50
N PRO A 15 8.31 -3.45 -7.92
CA PRO A 15 9.46 -3.29 -7.04
C PRO A 15 9.51 -1.92 -6.36
N LEU A 16 9.84 -1.87 -5.07
CA LEU A 16 9.90 -0.62 -4.31
C LEU A 16 10.84 0.44 -4.91
N PRO A 17 12.00 0.09 -5.52
CA PRO A 17 12.84 1.09 -6.17
C PRO A 17 12.17 1.89 -7.29
N LEU A 18 11.02 1.43 -7.80
CA LEU A 18 10.25 2.18 -8.81
C LEU A 18 9.45 3.34 -8.21
N GLN A 19 9.35 3.44 -6.88
CA GLN A 19 8.66 4.56 -6.26
C GLN A 19 9.39 5.88 -6.48
N ASP A 20 8.63 6.98 -6.48
CA ASP A 20 9.20 8.31 -6.56
C ASP A 20 9.99 8.65 -5.28
N GLY A 21 10.97 9.56 -5.40
CA GLY A 21 11.89 9.86 -4.30
C GLY A 21 11.25 10.43 -3.03
N PHE A 22 10.04 11.01 -3.15
CA PHE A 22 9.30 11.57 -2.01
C PHE A 22 8.41 10.55 -1.30
N ASP A 23 8.25 9.35 -1.89
CA ASP A 23 7.22 8.40 -1.51
C ASP A 23 7.62 7.51 -0.33
N ASN A 24 6.62 6.91 0.30
CA ASN A 24 6.77 5.92 1.37
C ASN A 24 5.90 4.69 1.08
N ALA A 25 6.07 4.11 -0.10
CA ALA A 25 5.39 2.87 -0.47
C ALA A 25 5.97 1.67 0.30
N GLY A 26 5.23 0.59 0.34
CA GLY A 26 5.66 -0.66 0.95
C GLY A 26 4.95 -0.97 2.27
N LEU A 27 5.59 -1.78 3.08
CA LEU A 27 5.05 -2.20 4.37
C LEU A 27 4.98 -0.99 5.32
N GLN A 28 3.78 -0.71 5.79
CA GLN A 28 3.52 0.42 6.68
C GLN A 28 3.47 -0.01 8.15
N ILE A 29 2.79 -1.09 8.44
CA ILE A 29 2.52 -1.55 9.81
C ILE A 29 2.48 -3.07 9.82
N GLY A 30 3.03 -3.65 10.86
CA GLY A 30 2.76 -5.02 11.25
C GLY A 30 3.84 -6.03 10.91
N LEU A 31 3.65 -7.23 11.41
CA LEU A 31 4.57 -8.35 11.29
C LEU A 31 4.08 -9.32 10.23
N THR A 32 4.92 -9.63 9.26
CA THR A 32 4.53 -10.36 8.05
C THR A 32 4.66 -11.87 8.14
N GLU A 33 5.09 -12.40 9.28
CA GLU A 33 5.23 -13.86 9.49
C GLU A 33 3.90 -14.58 9.71
N ALA A 34 2.84 -13.85 10.04
CA ALA A 34 1.52 -14.46 10.27
C ALA A 34 0.94 -15.05 8.99
N GLU A 35 0.10 -16.07 9.14
CA GLU A 35 -0.72 -16.57 8.04
C GLU A 35 -1.75 -15.54 7.65
N ALA A 36 -1.88 -15.28 6.35
CA ALA A 36 -2.90 -14.37 5.83
C ALA A 36 -4.27 -15.01 5.96
N THR A 37 -5.20 -14.33 6.60
CA THR A 37 -6.59 -14.79 6.75
C THR A 37 -7.50 -14.21 5.66
N GLY A 38 -7.06 -13.14 5.03
CA GLY A 38 -7.74 -12.45 3.95
C GLY A 38 -7.12 -11.07 3.77
N ALA A 39 -7.37 -10.46 2.63
CA ALA A 39 -6.87 -9.11 2.33
C ALA A 39 -8.02 -8.20 1.91
N LEU A 40 -8.07 -7.01 2.51
CA LEU A 40 -9.01 -5.96 2.12
C LEU A 40 -8.24 -4.93 1.28
N LEU A 41 -8.76 -4.62 0.10
CA LEU A 41 -8.15 -3.65 -0.82
C LEU A 41 -8.88 -2.32 -0.71
N CYS A 42 -8.12 -1.22 -0.69
CA CYS A 42 -8.69 0.12 -0.61
C CYS A 42 -7.79 1.15 -1.29
N LEU A 43 -8.31 2.34 -1.54
CA LEU A 43 -7.49 3.48 -1.95
C LEU A 43 -6.81 4.09 -0.74
N ASP A 44 -7.59 4.43 0.27
CA ASP A 44 -7.12 5.07 1.49
C ASP A 44 -7.43 4.20 2.70
N VAL A 45 -6.48 4.12 3.63
CA VAL A 45 -6.71 3.47 4.92
C VAL A 45 -7.44 4.46 5.84
N THR A 46 -8.62 4.06 6.28
CA THR A 46 -9.42 4.82 7.24
C THR A 46 -9.79 3.91 8.41
N GLU A 47 -10.28 4.48 9.50
CA GLU A 47 -10.78 3.66 10.61
C GLU A 47 -11.92 2.75 10.16
N ALA A 48 -12.81 3.24 9.28
CA ALA A 48 -13.91 2.44 8.74
C ALA A 48 -13.39 1.22 7.94
N VAL A 49 -12.33 1.39 7.15
CA VAL A 49 -11.70 0.27 6.42
C VAL A 49 -11.12 -0.76 7.40
N LEU A 50 -10.46 -0.29 8.45
CA LEU A 50 -9.91 -1.19 9.46
C LEU A 50 -11.02 -1.92 10.23
N ASP A 51 -12.12 -1.24 10.56
CA ASP A 51 -13.27 -1.85 11.20
C ASP A 51 -13.88 -2.93 10.30
N GLU A 52 -13.94 -2.70 8.99
CA GLU A 52 -14.41 -3.70 8.03
C GLU A 52 -13.48 -4.91 8.00
N ALA A 53 -12.17 -4.70 7.95
CA ALA A 53 -11.19 -5.78 8.00
C ALA A 53 -11.34 -6.62 9.28
N ILE A 54 -11.52 -5.96 10.42
CA ILE A 54 -11.75 -6.63 11.70
C ILE A 54 -13.03 -7.46 11.65
N ALA A 55 -14.13 -6.90 11.16
CA ALA A 55 -15.41 -7.59 11.04
C ALA A 55 -15.32 -8.82 10.12
N LEU A 56 -14.54 -8.75 9.06
CA LEU A 56 -14.31 -9.86 8.14
C LEU A 56 -13.29 -10.89 8.65
N GLY A 57 -12.57 -10.57 9.72
CA GLY A 57 -11.49 -11.42 10.23
C GLY A 57 -10.24 -11.40 9.34
N TYR A 58 -10.04 -10.34 8.56
CA TYR A 58 -8.88 -10.18 7.68
C TYR A 58 -7.74 -9.48 8.42
N ASN A 59 -6.54 -10.00 8.26
CA ASN A 59 -5.34 -9.46 8.92
C ASN A 59 -4.40 -8.73 7.97
N LEU A 60 -4.82 -8.46 6.73
CA LEU A 60 -4.03 -7.71 5.75
C LEU A 60 -4.91 -6.66 5.07
N VAL A 61 -4.42 -5.44 5.04
CA VAL A 61 -5.01 -4.34 4.26
C VAL A 61 -3.97 -3.87 3.26
N ILE A 62 -4.36 -3.81 1.99
CA ILE A 62 -3.50 -3.33 0.91
C ILE A 62 -4.14 -2.06 0.36
N SER A 63 -3.44 -0.95 0.52
CA SER A 63 -3.92 0.36 0.06
C SER A 63 -3.10 0.87 -1.12
N HIS A 64 -3.66 1.80 -1.87
CA HIS A 64 -2.89 2.56 -2.86
C HIS A 64 -2.11 3.67 -2.19
N HIS A 65 -2.78 4.54 -1.44
CA HIS A 65 -2.13 5.63 -0.74
C HIS A 65 -1.51 5.16 0.57
N PRO A 66 -0.24 5.53 0.86
CA PRO A 66 0.38 5.18 2.12
C PRO A 66 -0.34 5.79 3.32
N LEU A 67 -0.61 4.99 4.34
CA LEU A 67 -1.15 5.51 5.59
C LEU A 67 -0.16 6.43 6.29
N ILE A 68 1.11 6.00 6.33
CA ILE A 68 2.20 6.76 6.94
C ILE A 68 3.01 7.40 5.83
N PHE A 69 2.77 8.68 5.58
CA PHE A 69 3.53 9.43 4.58
C PHE A 69 4.73 10.15 5.19
N LYS A 70 4.58 10.66 6.40
CA LYS A 70 5.64 11.32 7.17
C LYS A 70 5.97 10.53 8.42
N GLY A 71 7.25 10.57 8.84
CA GLY A 71 7.66 9.93 10.08
C GLY A 71 6.98 10.54 11.31
N TYR A 72 6.70 9.68 12.30
CA TYR A 72 6.08 10.08 13.56
C TYR A 72 7.11 9.99 14.69
N LYS A 73 7.20 11.05 15.50
CA LYS A 73 8.04 11.05 16.70
C LYS A 73 7.30 10.53 17.94
N SER A 74 5.97 10.55 17.88
CA SER A 74 5.09 10.02 18.92
C SER A 74 3.78 9.60 18.33
N ILE A 75 3.11 8.62 18.92
CA ILE A 75 1.81 8.11 18.50
C ILE A 75 0.89 8.16 19.71
N THR A 76 -0.01 9.13 19.74
CA THR A 76 -0.86 9.42 20.89
C THR A 76 -2.32 9.65 20.53
N GLY A 77 -2.71 9.40 19.26
CA GLY A 77 -4.09 9.55 18.82
C GLY A 77 -4.49 11.00 18.51
N ARG A 78 -3.56 11.80 17.98
CA ARG A 78 -3.82 13.21 17.65
C ARG A 78 -4.62 13.40 16.37
N ASP A 79 -4.56 12.44 15.44
CA ASP A 79 -5.26 12.50 14.16
C ASP A 79 -5.74 11.10 13.72
N TYR A 80 -6.43 11.03 12.59
CA TYR A 80 -6.98 9.77 12.11
C TYR A 80 -5.87 8.77 11.74
N VAL A 81 -4.72 9.24 11.29
CA VAL A 81 -3.60 8.36 10.92
C VAL A 81 -3.08 7.65 12.16
N GLU A 82 -2.86 8.38 13.25
CA GLU A 82 -2.43 7.78 14.51
C GLU A 82 -3.48 6.82 15.09
N HIS A 83 -4.77 7.15 14.96
CA HIS A 83 -5.86 6.24 15.34
C HIS A 83 -5.82 4.95 14.52
N CYS A 84 -5.60 5.04 13.20
CA CYS A 84 -5.45 3.87 12.33
C CYS A 84 -4.23 3.04 12.71
N ILE A 85 -3.09 3.68 12.98
CA ILE A 85 -1.86 2.98 13.42
C ILE A 85 -2.16 2.17 14.69
N MET A 86 -2.75 2.81 15.68
CA MET A 86 -3.07 2.15 16.96
C MET A 86 -4.06 1.00 16.77
N LYS A 87 -5.11 1.21 15.99
CA LYS A 87 -6.13 0.19 15.72
C LYS A 87 -5.54 -1.01 15.00
N ALA A 88 -4.72 -0.79 13.97
CA ALA A 88 -4.08 -1.85 13.22
C ALA A 88 -3.15 -2.68 14.12
N ILE A 89 -2.32 -2.03 14.94
CA ILE A 89 -1.41 -2.73 15.86
C ILE A 89 -2.18 -3.55 16.89
N LYS A 90 -3.22 -2.97 17.50
CA LYS A 90 -4.02 -3.66 18.51
C LYS A 90 -4.75 -4.87 17.98
N ASN A 91 -5.09 -4.89 16.70
CA ASN A 91 -5.85 -5.96 16.07
C ASN A 91 -5.00 -6.86 15.16
N ASP A 92 -3.68 -6.76 15.24
CA ASP A 92 -2.73 -7.55 14.46
C ASP A 92 -2.99 -7.47 12.96
N ILE A 93 -3.36 -6.30 12.46
CA ILE A 93 -3.56 -6.04 11.04
C ILE A 93 -2.28 -5.49 10.43
N VAL A 94 -1.84 -6.12 9.35
CA VAL A 94 -0.72 -5.65 8.54
C VAL A 94 -1.24 -4.73 7.46
N ILE A 95 -0.58 -3.58 7.28
CA ILE A 95 -0.93 -2.61 6.22
C ILE A 95 0.24 -2.48 5.26
N TYR A 96 -0.04 -2.69 3.98
CA TYR A 96 0.90 -2.53 2.88
C TYR A 96 0.34 -1.53 1.88
N SER A 97 1.19 -0.64 1.35
CA SER A 97 0.76 0.36 0.37
C SER A 97 1.56 0.23 -0.92
N ALA A 98 0.84 0.02 -2.03
CA ALA A 98 1.40 -0.01 -3.37
C ALA A 98 1.04 1.33 -4.05
N HIS A 99 1.94 2.29 -4.02
CA HIS A 99 1.70 3.67 -4.44
C HIS A 99 2.43 3.97 -5.76
N THR A 100 3.41 4.88 -5.74
CA THR A 100 4.08 5.26 -6.99
C THR A 100 4.91 4.13 -7.60
N ASN A 101 5.36 3.16 -6.80
CA ASN A 101 5.97 1.94 -7.35
C ASN A 101 4.99 1.18 -8.26
N LEU A 102 3.71 1.14 -7.91
CA LEU A 102 2.68 0.52 -8.74
C LEU A 102 2.32 1.39 -9.94
N ASP A 103 2.30 2.72 -9.77
CA ASP A 103 2.07 3.64 -10.88
C ASP A 103 3.14 3.49 -11.96
N ASN A 104 4.39 3.30 -11.56
CA ASN A 104 5.55 3.23 -12.44
C ASN A 104 5.87 1.82 -12.94
N ALA A 105 5.22 0.80 -12.39
CA ALA A 105 5.47 -0.59 -12.80
C ALA A 105 4.91 -0.88 -14.19
N PRO A 106 5.63 -1.64 -15.03
CA PRO A 106 5.05 -2.15 -16.28
C PRO A 106 3.75 -2.92 -15.99
N GLY A 107 2.67 -2.57 -16.69
CA GLY A 107 1.35 -3.14 -16.44
C GLY A 107 0.64 -2.60 -15.18
N GLY A 108 1.23 -1.63 -14.48
CA GLY A 108 0.64 -1.00 -13.31
C GLY A 108 -0.44 0.02 -13.63
N VAL A 109 -0.71 0.93 -12.69
CA VAL A 109 -1.86 1.84 -12.76
C VAL A 109 -1.85 2.70 -14.01
N ASN A 110 -0.72 3.35 -14.34
CA ASN A 110 -0.65 4.24 -15.49
C ASN A 110 -0.83 3.48 -16.81
N PHE A 111 -0.30 2.27 -16.90
CA PHE A 111 -0.48 1.41 -18.07
C PHE A 111 -1.95 0.95 -18.20
N LYS A 112 -2.62 0.67 -17.08
CA LYS A 112 -4.05 0.32 -17.09
C LYS A 112 -4.93 1.51 -17.48
N ILE A 113 -4.60 2.71 -17.04
CA ILE A 113 -5.30 3.93 -17.46
C ILE A 113 -5.15 4.11 -18.98
N ALA A 114 -3.91 4.02 -19.48
CA ALA A 114 -3.64 4.13 -20.91
C ALA A 114 -4.44 3.10 -21.74
N GLU A 115 -4.48 1.86 -21.28
CA GLU A 115 -5.26 0.79 -21.91
C GLU A 115 -6.74 1.14 -21.96
N LYS A 116 -7.30 1.61 -20.85
CA LYS A 116 -8.73 1.95 -20.75
C LYS A 116 -9.15 3.11 -21.66
N ILE A 117 -8.27 4.07 -21.92
CA ILE A 117 -8.55 5.20 -22.81
C ILE A 117 -8.06 4.95 -24.24
N GLY A 118 -7.53 3.77 -24.54
CA GLY A 118 -7.19 3.35 -25.89
C GLY A 118 -5.86 3.86 -26.42
N LEU A 119 -4.91 4.18 -25.56
CA LEU A 119 -3.58 4.62 -25.99
C LEU A 119 -2.69 3.42 -26.34
N SER A 120 -1.80 3.63 -27.32
CA SER A 120 -0.79 2.66 -27.75
C SER A 120 0.61 3.23 -27.61
N ASN A 121 1.63 2.34 -27.67
CA ASN A 121 3.04 2.72 -27.56
C ASN A 121 3.35 3.50 -26.27
N VAL A 122 2.80 3.03 -25.17
CA VAL A 122 2.93 3.68 -23.85
C VAL A 122 4.32 3.42 -23.27
N CYS A 123 4.98 4.48 -22.81
CA CYS A 123 6.27 4.39 -22.12
C CYS A 123 6.39 5.48 -21.06
N LEU A 124 7.37 5.32 -20.16
CA LEU A 124 7.67 6.35 -19.18
C LEU A 124 8.32 7.55 -19.86
N LEU A 125 7.93 8.75 -19.45
CA LEU A 125 8.52 9.98 -19.90
C LEU A 125 9.73 10.32 -19.03
N TYR A 126 10.89 10.45 -19.67
CA TYR A 126 12.12 10.91 -19.02
C TYR A 126 12.40 12.34 -19.41
N THR A 127 12.75 13.17 -18.42
CA THR A 127 13.26 14.51 -18.65
C THR A 127 14.76 14.48 -18.42
N SER A 128 15.54 14.95 -19.40
CA SER A 128 17.00 14.82 -19.41
C SER A 128 17.72 15.67 -18.37
N ASP A 129 17.04 16.65 -17.83
CA ASP A 129 17.57 17.57 -16.82
C ASP A 129 17.03 17.23 -15.41
N ALA A 130 16.46 16.11 -15.30
CA ALA A 130 15.96 15.62 -14.02
C ALA A 130 17.12 15.32 -13.06
#